data_76a7a84b79667efc7bfb7a178c803192
#
_entry.id   76a7a84b79667efc7bfb7a178c803192
#
_cell.length_a   1.000
_cell.length_b   1.000
_cell.length_c   1.000
_cell.angle_alpha   90.00
_cell.angle_beta   90.00
_cell.angle_gamma   90.00
#
_symmetry.space_group_name_H-M   'P 1'
#
loop_
_entity.id
_entity.type
_entity.pdbx_description
1 polymer ?
#
loop_
_entity_poly.entity_id
_entity_poly.type
_entity_poly.pdbx_seq_one_letter_code
_entity_poly.pdbx_strand_id
1 'polypeptide(L)'
;MPGRSTHREAADRALIAEAYQSLARDGLVRHASGNVSLRQKNGFLITPSGIPAHDVTPESIVAMNAKGEPVSAGKPSSEWRFHRDIFAARKDVNAVVHTHSPAATALACQRRSLPPFHYMIALAGGDDVRCSDYALFGTQELSDAVLVALAGRKACLMANHGLVACGATLSGAMLVAAEVEGLCDVYLRSLQVGPPILLSGAEMKAALAAFKTYGPNNAGRRA
;
A
#
# COMPACT_ATOMS: atom_id res chain seq x y z
N MET A 1 -17.57 28.07 -7.73
CA MET A 1 -18.58 27.03 -7.47
C MET A 1 -18.07 26.13 -6.35
N PRO A 2 -18.50 26.26 -5.08
CA PRO A 2 -18.02 25.44 -3.94
C PRO A 2 -18.52 24.00 -3.94
N GLY A 3 -19.68 23.70 -4.58
CA GLY A 3 -20.38 22.43 -4.39
C GLY A 3 -19.72 21.17 -4.96
N ARG A 4 -18.91 21.21 -6.01
CA ARG A 4 -18.30 20.01 -6.62
C ARG A 4 -17.11 19.45 -5.82
N SER A 5 -16.36 20.31 -5.11
CA SER A 5 -15.20 19.90 -4.31
C SER A 5 -15.62 19.16 -3.04
N THR A 6 -16.68 19.63 -2.37
CA THR A 6 -17.19 19.03 -1.13
C THR A 6 -17.85 17.66 -1.36
N HIS A 7 -18.59 17.48 -2.46
CA HIS A 7 -19.19 16.18 -2.81
C HIS A 7 -18.13 15.14 -3.14
N ARG A 8 -17.06 15.49 -3.84
CA ARG A 8 -15.96 14.58 -4.15
C ARG A 8 -15.21 14.16 -2.88
N GLU A 9 -14.90 15.09 -2.00
CA GLU A 9 -14.22 14.77 -0.74
C GLU A 9 -15.07 13.83 0.14
N ALA A 10 -16.39 14.06 0.24
CA ALA A 10 -17.29 13.20 0.98
C ALA A 10 -17.30 11.76 0.40
N ALA A 11 -17.32 11.62 -0.92
CA ALA A 11 -17.22 10.32 -1.59
C ALA A 11 -15.85 9.64 -1.32
N ASP A 12 -14.76 10.39 -1.38
CA ASP A 12 -13.41 9.87 -1.12
C ASP A 12 -13.26 9.40 0.35
N ARG A 13 -13.87 10.11 1.32
CA ARG A 13 -13.93 9.70 2.73
C ARG A 13 -14.68 8.38 2.91
N ALA A 14 -15.82 8.22 2.25
CA ALA A 14 -16.60 6.98 2.28
C ALA A 14 -15.79 5.81 1.66
N LEU A 15 -15.11 6.04 0.55
CA LEU A 15 -14.25 5.04 -0.08
C LEU A 15 -13.09 4.59 0.84
N ILE A 16 -12.44 5.52 1.55
CA ILE A 16 -11.38 5.17 2.50
C ILE A 16 -11.92 4.35 3.67
N ALA A 17 -13.05 4.77 4.26
CA ALA A 17 -13.67 4.04 5.37
C ALA A 17 -14.04 2.61 4.97
N GLU A 18 -14.70 2.43 3.83
CA GLU A 18 -15.06 1.11 3.28
C GLU A 18 -13.82 0.26 2.97
N ALA A 19 -12.79 0.84 2.35
CA ALA A 19 -11.54 0.13 2.07
C ALA A 19 -10.87 -0.36 3.35
N TYR A 20 -10.77 0.48 4.38
CA TYR A 20 -10.15 0.10 5.64
C TYR A 20 -10.94 -0.98 6.38
N GLN A 21 -12.28 -0.90 6.38
CA GLN A 21 -13.14 -1.95 6.89
C GLN A 21 -12.99 -3.26 6.09
N SER A 22 -12.86 -3.20 4.75
CA SER A 22 -12.62 -4.37 3.91
C SER A 22 -11.30 -5.05 4.26
N LEU A 23 -10.21 -4.29 4.44
CA LEU A 23 -8.92 -4.85 4.89
C LEU A 23 -9.06 -5.62 6.21
N ALA A 24 -9.92 -5.16 7.12
CA ALA A 24 -10.16 -5.87 8.39
C ALA A 24 -10.97 -7.15 8.17
N ARG A 25 -12.02 -7.11 7.32
CA ARG A 25 -12.80 -8.31 6.96
C ARG A 25 -11.93 -9.37 6.29
N ASP A 26 -10.98 -8.95 5.46
CA ASP A 26 -10.05 -9.82 4.73
C ASP A 26 -8.85 -10.29 5.60
N GLY A 27 -8.78 -9.87 6.87
CA GLY A 27 -7.72 -10.26 7.81
C GLY A 27 -6.37 -9.58 7.57
N LEU A 28 -6.31 -8.56 6.71
CA LEU A 28 -5.09 -7.80 6.40
C LEU A 28 -4.80 -6.72 7.45
N VAL A 29 -5.80 -6.29 8.19
CA VAL A 29 -5.71 -5.32 9.29
C VAL A 29 -6.36 -5.91 10.53
N ARG A 30 -5.74 -5.73 11.70
CA ARG A 30 -6.29 -6.14 13.00
C ARG A 30 -6.41 -4.92 13.90
N HIS A 31 -7.59 -4.79 14.56
CA HIS A 31 -7.89 -3.65 15.44
C HIS A 31 -7.70 -2.31 14.71
N ALA A 32 -6.81 -1.46 15.21
CA ALA A 32 -6.48 -0.15 14.67
C ALA A 32 -5.10 -0.12 13.97
N SER A 33 -4.54 -1.29 13.63
CA SER A 33 -3.26 -1.39 12.92
C SER A 33 -3.45 -1.12 11.43
N GLY A 34 -2.40 -0.56 10.79
CA GLY A 34 -2.49 -0.19 9.38
C GLY A 34 -3.26 1.11 9.13
N ASN A 35 -3.27 1.56 7.91
CA ASN A 35 -3.91 2.81 7.50
C ASN A 35 -4.06 2.92 5.98
N VAL A 36 -4.99 3.77 5.55
CA VAL A 36 -5.32 3.99 4.14
C VAL A 36 -5.39 5.49 3.88
N SER A 37 -4.84 5.92 2.75
CA SER A 37 -4.92 7.32 2.33
C SER A 37 -5.21 7.49 0.84
N LEU A 38 -5.84 8.61 0.49
CA LEU A 38 -6.08 9.06 -0.87
C LEU A 38 -5.54 10.47 -1.08
N ARG A 39 -4.86 10.69 -2.20
CA ARG A 39 -4.40 11.99 -2.65
C ARG A 39 -5.57 12.95 -2.89
N GLN A 40 -5.41 14.16 -2.43
CA GLN A 40 -6.28 15.30 -2.74
C GLN A 40 -5.50 16.38 -3.49
N LYS A 41 -6.23 17.38 -4.04
CA LYS A 41 -5.60 18.48 -4.79
C LYS A 41 -4.51 19.22 -3.99
N ASN A 42 -4.75 19.46 -2.70
CA ASN A 42 -3.87 20.24 -1.83
C ASN A 42 -3.31 19.45 -0.64
N GLY A 43 -3.30 18.10 -0.74
CA GLY A 43 -2.87 17.21 0.35
C GLY A 43 -3.39 15.79 0.17
N PHE A 44 -3.93 15.22 1.24
CA PHE A 44 -4.47 13.86 1.23
C PHE A 44 -5.49 13.64 2.35
N LEU A 45 -6.34 12.64 2.19
CA LEU A 45 -7.19 12.09 3.26
C LEU A 45 -6.52 10.85 3.82
N ILE A 46 -6.63 10.62 5.14
CA ILE A 46 -6.05 9.46 5.82
C ILE A 46 -6.95 8.96 6.93
N THR A 47 -6.93 7.66 7.19
CA THR A 47 -7.61 7.03 8.33
C THR A 47 -7.13 7.61 9.67
N PRO A 48 -8.02 7.67 10.68
CA PRO A 48 -7.71 8.19 12.01
C PRO A 48 -6.75 7.27 12.79
N SER A 49 -6.09 7.82 13.80
CA SER A 49 -5.27 7.07 14.74
C SER A 49 -6.13 6.44 15.85
N GLY A 50 -5.88 5.15 16.13
CA GLY A 50 -6.41 4.48 17.34
C GLY A 50 -7.90 4.11 17.27
N ILE A 51 -8.57 4.28 16.13
CA ILE A 51 -9.94 3.83 15.92
C ILE A 51 -9.90 2.44 15.24
N PRO A 52 -10.54 1.41 15.84
CA PRO A 52 -10.65 0.11 15.18
C PRO A 52 -11.29 0.21 13.80
N ALA A 53 -10.84 -0.63 12.86
CA ALA A 53 -11.27 -0.51 11.46
C ALA A 53 -12.80 -0.58 11.28
N HIS A 54 -13.50 -1.38 12.09
CA HIS A 54 -14.97 -1.52 12.01
C HIS A 54 -15.74 -0.29 12.51
N ASP A 55 -15.08 0.59 13.30
CA ASP A 55 -15.67 1.82 13.85
C ASP A 55 -15.30 3.07 13.00
N VAL A 56 -14.43 2.91 12.00
CA VAL A 56 -14.05 4.03 11.13
C VAL A 56 -15.22 4.40 10.22
N THR A 57 -15.64 5.67 10.31
CA THR A 57 -16.69 6.27 9.47
C THR A 57 -16.12 7.33 8.53
N PRO A 58 -16.85 7.76 7.49
CA PRO A 58 -16.39 8.84 6.61
C PRO A 58 -16.02 10.14 7.36
N GLU A 59 -16.74 10.43 8.44
CA GLU A 59 -16.53 11.64 9.27
C GLU A 59 -15.24 11.54 10.09
N SER A 60 -14.81 10.33 10.45
CA SER A 60 -13.57 10.10 11.20
C SER A 60 -12.30 10.22 10.36
N ILE A 61 -12.41 10.20 9.02
CA ILE A 61 -11.27 10.37 8.11
C ILE A 61 -10.70 11.78 8.25
N VAL A 62 -9.39 11.91 8.35
CA VAL A 62 -8.70 13.19 8.59
C VAL A 62 -8.14 13.74 7.27
N ALA A 63 -8.44 15.01 7.00
CA ALA A 63 -7.82 15.73 5.89
C ALA A 63 -6.50 16.36 6.33
N MET A 64 -5.46 16.14 5.52
CA MET A 64 -4.10 16.63 5.72
C MET A 64 -3.69 17.54 4.57
N ASN A 65 -2.98 18.63 4.86
CA ASN A 65 -2.35 19.42 3.81
C ASN A 65 -1.03 18.75 3.31
N ALA A 66 -0.43 19.33 2.27
CA ALA A 66 0.81 18.81 1.68
C ALA A 66 2.03 18.87 2.63
N LYS A 67 1.96 19.68 3.71
CA LYS A 67 3.01 19.76 4.74
C LYS A 67 2.86 18.67 5.81
N GLY A 68 1.70 17.97 5.84
CA GLY A 68 1.39 16.96 6.85
C GLY A 68 0.72 17.56 8.10
N GLU A 69 0.08 18.70 7.97
CA GLU A 69 -0.71 19.30 9.04
C GLU A 69 -2.18 18.93 8.84
N PRO A 70 -2.91 18.53 9.90
CA PRO A 70 -4.34 18.26 9.80
C PRO A 70 -5.11 19.57 9.52
N VAL A 71 -6.03 19.51 8.55
CA VAL A 71 -6.90 20.65 8.17
C VAL A 71 -8.38 20.37 8.43
N SER A 72 -8.70 19.23 9.00
CA SER A 72 -10.01 18.86 9.55
C SER A 72 -9.88 18.41 10.99
N ALA A 73 -11.01 18.24 11.70
CA ALA A 73 -11.03 17.63 13.01
C ALA A 73 -10.51 16.19 12.98
N GLY A 74 -10.08 15.69 14.13
CA GLY A 74 -9.57 14.33 14.32
C GLY A 74 -8.05 14.24 14.41
N LYS A 75 -7.56 13.08 14.87
CA LYS A 75 -6.15 12.76 14.96
C LYS A 75 -5.79 11.82 13.81
N PRO A 76 -4.92 12.21 12.86
CA PRO A 76 -4.53 11.35 11.75
C PRO A 76 -3.73 10.14 12.26
N SER A 77 -3.65 9.09 11.46
CA SER A 77 -2.71 7.98 11.69
C SER A 77 -1.33 8.52 12.08
N SER A 78 -0.70 7.92 13.08
CA SER A 78 0.66 8.28 13.51
C SER A 78 1.71 8.15 12.39
N GLU A 79 1.38 7.40 11.35
CA GLU A 79 2.28 7.07 10.25
C GLU A 79 2.06 7.92 8.98
N TRP A 80 1.37 9.04 9.10
CA TRP A 80 1.06 9.95 8.00
C TRP A 80 2.29 10.42 7.21
N ARG A 81 3.51 10.35 7.80
CA ARG A 81 4.73 10.86 7.16
C ARG A 81 5.07 10.14 5.87
N PHE A 82 5.13 8.81 5.87
CA PHE A 82 5.41 8.08 4.63
C PHE A 82 4.29 8.23 3.59
N HIS A 83 3.02 8.38 3.99
CA HIS A 83 1.94 8.71 3.04
C HIS A 83 2.19 10.05 2.34
N ARG A 84 2.48 11.09 3.13
CA ARG A 84 2.82 12.42 2.61
C ARG A 84 4.00 12.35 1.63
N ASP A 85 5.06 11.67 2.01
CA ASP A 85 6.32 11.66 1.26
C ASP A 85 6.21 10.79 0.00
N ILE A 86 5.46 9.69 0.04
CA ILE A 86 5.09 8.92 -1.15
C ILE A 86 4.31 9.81 -2.11
N PHE A 87 3.30 10.54 -1.65
CA PHE A 87 2.55 11.45 -2.50
C PHE A 87 3.40 12.60 -3.04
N ALA A 88 4.37 13.08 -2.31
CA ALA A 88 5.29 14.11 -2.77
C ALA A 88 6.23 13.59 -3.88
N ALA A 89 6.83 12.41 -3.66
CA ALA A 89 7.82 11.81 -4.55
C ALA A 89 7.21 11.14 -5.81
N ARG A 90 5.97 10.60 -5.72
CA ARG A 90 5.34 9.74 -6.72
C ARG A 90 4.05 10.36 -7.24
N LYS A 91 4.09 11.05 -8.36
CA LYS A 91 2.89 11.68 -8.98
C LYS A 91 1.94 10.66 -9.61
N ASP A 92 2.42 9.46 -9.91
CA ASP A 92 1.66 8.32 -10.40
C ASP A 92 0.87 7.58 -9.31
N VAL A 93 1.14 7.87 -8.02
CA VAL A 93 0.45 7.28 -6.87
C VAL A 93 -0.65 8.21 -6.37
N ASN A 94 -1.89 7.70 -6.29
CA ASN A 94 -3.04 8.41 -5.73
C ASN A 94 -3.61 7.75 -4.48
N ALA A 95 -3.22 6.49 -4.19
CA ALA A 95 -3.63 5.77 -2.99
C ALA A 95 -2.45 5.03 -2.36
N VAL A 96 -2.42 5.01 -1.03
CA VAL A 96 -1.46 4.25 -0.23
C VAL A 96 -2.23 3.42 0.79
N VAL A 97 -1.89 2.15 0.88
CA VAL A 97 -2.44 1.17 1.83
C VAL A 97 -1.28 0.61 2.64
N HIS A 98 -1.40 0.65 3.95
CA HIS A 98 -0.47 0.03 4.88
C HIS A 98 -1.20 -1.01 5.71
N THR A 99 -0.62 -2.20 5.83
CA THR A 99 -1.18 -3.34 6.56
C THR A 99 -0.15 -4.02 7.45
N HIS A 100 -0.63 -4.66 8.52
CA HIS A 100 0.13 -5.61 9.32
C HIS A 100 -0.35 -7.05 9.02
N SER A 101 -0.52 -7.35 7.74
CA SER A 101 -1.02 -8.64 7.28
C SER A 101 -0.03 -9.76 7.63
N PRO A 102 -0.52 -10.96 8.03
CA PRO A 102 0.30 -11.95 8.74
C PRO A 102 1.54 -12.44 7.99
N ALA A 103 1.40 -12.83 6.71
CA ALA A 103 2.51 -13.43 5.97
C ALA A 103 3.55 -12.38 5.56
N ALA A 104 3.12 -11.20 5.10
CA ALA A 104 4.01 -10.09 4.79
C ALA A 104 4.77 -9.63 6.04
N THR A 105 4.08 -9.52 7.19
CA THR A 105 4.71 -9.16 8.46
C THR A 105 5.70 -10.24 8.93
N ALA A 106 5.37 -11.52 8.78
CA ALA A 106 6.29 -12.61 9.13
C ALA A 106 7.60 -12.53 8.34
N LEU A 107 7.51 -12.26 7.02
CA LEU A 107 8.69 -12.07 6.18
C LEU A 107 9.45 -10.79 6.53
N ALA A 108 8.73 -9.69 6.81
CA ALA A 108 9.31 -8.43 7.24
C ALA A 108 10.07 -8.54 8.58
N CYS A 109 9.59 -9.37 9.52
CA CYS A 109 10.30 -9.68 10.77
C CYS A 109 11.62 -10.43 10.56
N GLN A 110 11.81 -11.07 9.41
CA GLN A 110 13.08 -11.66 8.98
C GLN A 110 13.96 -10.66 8.22
N ARG A 111 13.50 -9.42 8.00
CA ARG A 111 14.14 -8.37 7.18
C ARG A 111 14.51 -8.88 5.79
N ARG A 112 13.66 -9.74 5.22
CA ARG A 112 13.88 -10.38 3.91
C ARG A 112 12.95 -9.79 2.88
N SER A 113 13.51 -9.45 1.72
CA SER A 113 12.73 -9.12 0.54
C SER A 113 12.04 -10.38 -0.02
N LEU A 114 10.91 -10.21 -0.67
CA LEU A 114 10.24 -11.27 -1.41
C LEU A 114 10.89 -11.37 -2.80
N PRO A 115 11.59 -12.48 -3.11
CA PRO A 115 12.33 -12.63 -4.37
C PRO A 115 11.40 -13.01 -5.54
N PRO A 116 11.91 -13.05 -6.78
CA PRO A 116 11.13 -13.43 -7.96
C PRO A 116 10.84 -14.93 -8.04
N PHE A 117 10.19 -15.51 -7.02
CA PHE A 117 9.81 -16.92 -6.97
C PHE A 117 8.53 -17.23 -7.74
N HIS A 118 7.73 -16.21 -8.07
CA HIS A 118 6.45 -16.33 -8.75
C HIS A 118 6.26 -15.14 -9.71
N TYR A 119 5.69 -15.36 -10.91
CA TYR A 119 5.52 -14.32 -11.93
C TYR A 119 4.63 -13.15 -11.47
N MET A 120 3.70 -13.37 -10.54
CA MET A 120 2.82 -12.34 -9.97
C MET A 120 3.58 -11.26 -9.19
N ILE A 121 4.83 -11.47 -8.82
CA ILE A 121 5.70 -10.42 -8.26
C ILE A 121 5.71 -9.18 -9.15
N ALA A 122 5.58 -9.36 -10.47
CA ALA A 122 5.48 -8.26 -11.44
C ALA A 122 4.34 -7.27 -11.14
N LEU A 123 3.28 -7.68 -10.43
CA LEU A 123 2.19 -6.79 -10.01
C LEU A 123 2.68 -5.70 -9.05
N ALA A 124 3.68 -6.00 -8.24
CA ALA A 124 4.32 -5.04 -7.35
C ALA A 124 5.25 -4.04 -8.09
N GLY A 125 5.29 -4.09 -9.42
CA GLY A 125 5.98 -3.11 -10.28
C GLY A 125 7.43 -3.42 -10.57
N GLY A 126 7.94 -4.58 -10.16
CA GLY A 126 9.31 -5.01 -10.40
C GLY A 126 9.48 -6.52 -10.30
N ASP A 127 10.71 -6.94 -10.08
CA ASP A 127 11.11 -8.34 -9.97
C ASP A 127 11.30 -8.82 -8.51
N ASP A 128 11.05 -7.92 -7.54
CA ASP A 128 11.06 -8.20 -6.11
C ASP A 128 10.07 -7.30 -5.35
N VAL A 129 9.76 -7.65 -4.09
CA VAL A 129 9.20 -6.73 -3.10
C VAL A 129 10.26 -6.54 -2.02
N ARG A 130 10.85 -5.36 -1.99
CA ARG A 130 11.98 -5.07 -1.09
C ARG A 130 11.51 -4.91 0.34
N CYS A 131 12.36 -5.27 1.30
CA CYS A 131 12.19 -4.93 2.69
C CYS A 131 13.00 -3.67 3.01
N SER A 132 12.36 -2.67 3.61
CA SER A 132 13.06 -1.45 4.06
C SER A 132 13.97 -1.75 5.25
N ASP A 133 14.87 -0.83 5.56
CA ASP A 133 15.53 -0.81 6.86
C ASP A 133 14.52 -0.54 7.98
N TYR A 134 14.87 -1.00 9.21
CA TYR A 134 14.06 -0.75 10.38
C TYR A 134 14.22 0.68 10.87
N ALA A 135 13.09 1.33 11.13
CA ALA A 135 13.01 2.57 11.89
C ALA A 135 11.72 2.56 12.74
N LEU A 136 11.68 3.41 13.77
CA LEU A 136 10.54 3.50 14.67
C LEU A 136 9.30 4.00 13.92
N PHE A 137 8.13 3.43 14.21
CA PHE A 137 6.86 3.85 13.58
C PHE A 137 6.60 5.35 13.80
N GLY A 138 6.04 6.00 12.79
CA GLY A 138 5.67 7.43 12.83
C GLY A 138 6.83 8.42 12.71
N THR A 139 8.08 7.95 12.55
CA THR A 139 9.25 8.82 12.38
C THR A 139 9.51 9.20 10.93
N GLN A 140 10.35 10.21 10.69
CA GLN A 140 10.79 10.58 9.36
C GLN A 140 11.74 9.53 8.79
N GLU A 141 12.58 8.93 9.63
CA GLU A 141 13.52 7.87 9.26
C GLU A 141 12.78 6.67 8.66
N LEU A 142 11.60 6.30 9.22
CA LEU A 142 10.77 5.26 8.63
C LEU A 142 10.24 5.68 7.25
N SER A 143 9.79 6.92 7.11
CA SER A 143 9.35 7.45 5.81
C SER A 143 10.44 7.37 4.76
N ASP A 144 11.66 7.77 5.11
CA ASP A 144 12.82 7.76 4.22
C ASP A 144 13.19 6.32 3.80
N ALA A 145 13.21 5.38 4.75
CA ALA A 145 13.46 3.96 4.48
C ALA A 145 12.41 3.34 3.54
N VAL A 146 11.13 3.67 3.75
CA VAL A 146 10.01 3.24 2.89
C VAL A 146 10.18 3.78 1.46
N LEU A 147 10.55 5.06 1.29
CA LEU A 147 10.77 5.65 -0.03
C LEU A 147 11.90 4.95 -0.80
N VAL A 148 12.99 4.60 -0.11
CA VAL A 148 14.11 3.85 -0.71
C VAL A 148 13.65 2.47 -1.19
N ALA A 149 12.91 1.73 -0.35
CA ALA A 149 12.43 0.40 -0.71
C ALA A 149 11.39 0.44 -1.84
N LEU A 150 10.54 1.49 -1.90
CA LEU A 150 9.53 1.71 -2.93
C LEU A 150 10.09 2.22 -4.27
N ALA A 151 11.38 2.54 -4.38
CA ALA A 151 11.95 3.08 -5.61
C ALA A 151 11.73 2.12 -6.79
N GLY A 152 10.90 2.55 -7.78
CA GLY A 152 10.52 1.73 -8.94
C GLY A 152 9.58 0.54 -8.61
N ARG A 153 8.93 0.54 -7.45
CA ARG A 153 8.00 -0.51 -6.98
C ARG A 153 6.64 0.09 -6.61
N LYS A 154 5.61 -0.76 -6.50
CA LYS A 154 4.28 -0.43 -5.99
C LYS A 154 4.06 -0.94 -4.57
N ALA A 155 4.96 -1.78 -4.05
CA ALA A 155 4.90 -2.28 -2.70
C ALA A 155 6.29 -2.46 -2.11
N CYS A 156 6.38 -2.39 -0.78
CA CYS A 156 7.56 -2.80 -0.01
C CYS A 156 7.14 -3.38 1.34
N LEU A 157 7.94 -4.28 1.86
CA LEU A 157 7.89 -4.72 3.24
C LEU A 157 8.62 -3.68 4.11
N MET A 158 8.16 -3.52 5.34
CA MET A 158 8.78 -2.65 6.34
C MET A 158 9.40 -3.53 7.42
N ALA A 159 10.70 -3.47 7.62
CA ALA A 159 11.42 -4.33 8.57
C ALA A 159 10.76 -4.36 9.96
N ASN A 160 10.44 -5.57 10.48
CA ASN A 160 9.79 -5.79 11.77
C ASN A 160 8.46 -5.03 11.96
N HIS A 161 7.70 -4.78 10.86
CA HIS A 161 6.53 -3.92 10.92
C HIS A 161 5.36 -4.46 10.07
N GLY A 162 5.45 -4.39 8.74
CA GLY A 162 4.35 -4.77 7.86
C GLY A 162 4.61 -4.50 6.38
N LEU A 163 3.57 -4.10 5.66
CA LEU A 163 3.54 -3.89 4.22
C LEU A 163 3.01 -2.50 3.87
N VAL A 164 3.63 -1.84 2.90
CA VAL A 164 3.08 -0.66 2.20
C VAL A 164 2.81 -1.02 0.75
N ALA A 165 1.62 -0.67 0.25
CA ALA A 165 1.22 -0.82 -1.15
C ALA A 165 0.69 0.50 -1.71
N CYS A 166 1.00 0.77 -2.97
CA CYS A 166 0.68 2.01 -3.67
C CYS A 166 -0.10 1.73 -4.96
N GLY A 167 -0.98 2.63 -5.33
CA GLY A 167 -1.74 2.53 -6.58
C GLY A 167 -2.14 3.87 -7.17
N ALA A 168 -2.43 3.88 -8.47
CA ALA A 168 -3.06 5.00 -9.16
C ALA A 168 -4.53 5.18 -8.75
N THR A 169 -5.13 4.13 -8.17
CA THR A 169 -6.49 4.11 -7.60
C THR A 169 -6.46 3.38 -6.27
N LEU A 170 -7.47 3.61 -5.42
CA LEU A 170 -7.60 2.91 -4.14
C LEU A 170 -7.76 1.40 -4.35
N SER A 171 -8.61 0.98 -5.28
CA SER A 171 -8.78 -0.43 -5.63
C SER A 171 -7.48 -1.07 -6.13
N GLY A 172 -6.67 -0.32 -6.88
CA GLY A 172 -5.35 -0.79 -7.33
C GLY A 172 -4.36 -0.99 -6.18
N ALA A 173 -4.33 -0.07 -5.20
CA ALA A 173 -3.48 -0.22 -4.01
C ALA A 173 -3.95 -1.39 -3.13
N MET A 174 -5.27 -1.54 -2.94
CA MET A 174 -5.88 -2.67 -2.22
C MET A 174 -5.51 -4.01 -2.87
N LEU A 175 -5.65 -4.11 -4.20
CA LEU A 175 -5.26 -5.31 -4.95
C LEU A 175 -3.79 -5.65 -4.73
N VAL A 176 -2.88 -4.67 -4.84
CA VAL A 176 -1.45 -4.90 -4.62
C VAL A 176 -1.18 -5.38 -3.20
N ALA A 177 -1.85 -4.80 -2.18
CA ALA A 177 -1.69 -5.23 -0.78
C ALA A 177 -2.13 -6.68 -0.58
N ALA A 178 -3.31 -7.07 -1.10
CA ALA A 178 -3.83 -8.43 -0.97
C ALA A 178 -2.96 -9.46 -1.72
N GLU A 179 -2.53 -9.14 -2.94
CA GLU A 179 -1.68 -10.04 -3.74
C GLU A 179 -0.30 -10.23 -3.12
N VAL A 180 0.32 -9.17 -2.60
CA VAL A 180 1.63 -9.29 -1.94
C VAL A 180 1.52 -10.11 -0.66
N GLU A 181 0.45 -9.96 0.13
CA GLU A 181 0.20 -10.83 1.28
C GLU A 181 0.09 -12.31 0.85
N GLY A 182 -0.74 -12.61 -0.17
CA GLY A 182 -0.89 -13.97 -0.70
C GLY A 182 0.42 -14.55 -1.21
N LEU A 183 1.23 -13.75 -1.91
CA LEU A 183 2.56 -14.15 -2.38
C LEU A 183 3.53 -14.41 -1.22
N CYS A 184 3.49 -13.61 -0.15
CA CYS A 184 4.29 -13.87 1.05
C CYS A 184 3.88 -15.19 1.71
N ASP A 185 2.57 -15.51 1.82
CA ASP A 185 2.09 -16.79 2.36
C ASP A 185 2.58 -17.97 1.52
N VAL A 186 2.42 -17.91 0.20
CA VAL A 186 2.91 -18.95 -0.72
C VAL A 186 4.44 -19.12 -0.62
N TYR A 187 5.18 -18.01 -0.54
CA TYR A 187 6.64 -18.06 -0.38
C TYR A 187 7.06 -18.76 0.92
N LEU A 188 6.45 -18.38 2.05
CA LEU A 188 6.74 -18.99 3.35
C LEU A 188 6.40 -20.48 3.38
N ARG A 189 5.31 -20.90 2.72
CA ARG A 189 4.94 -22.32 2.56
C ARG A 189 5.93 -23.05 1.65
N SER A 190 6.37 -22.44 0.56
CA SER A 190 7.35 -23.06 -0.36
C SER A 190 8.68 -23.36 0.34
N LEU A 191 9.11 -22.48 1.26
CA LEU A 191 10.32 -22.68 2.05
C LEU A 191 10.26 -23.90 2.96
N GLN A 192 9.06 -24.37 3.34
CA GLN A 192 8.88 -25.62 4.13
C GLN A 192 9.15 -26.87 3.28
N VAL A 193 8.98 -26.80 1.97
CA VAL A 193 9.29 -27.88 1.02
C VAL A 193 10.77 -27.83 0.62
N GLY A 194 11.33 -26.64 0.52
CA GLY A 194 12.72 -26.39 0.14
C GLY A 194 12.88 -24.97 -0.43
N PRO A 195 14.10 -24.56 -0.78
CA PRO A 195 14.31 -23.26 -1.40
C PRO A 195 13.61 -23.22 -2.77
N PRO A 196 12.73 -22.24 -3.04
CA PRO A 196 12.05 -22.13 -4.31
C PRO A 196 13.03 -21.82 -5.44
N ILE A 197 12.74 -22.32 -6.63
CA ILE A 197 13.46 -21.95 -7.86
C ILE A 197 13.01 -20.54 -8.25
N LEU A 198 13.98 -19.63 -8.38
CA LEU A 198 13.69 -18.25 -8.74
C LEU A 198 13.61 -18.08 -10.25
N LEU A 199 12.70 -17.23 -10.70
CA LEU A 199 12.62 -16.81 -12.08
C LEU A 199 13.84 -15.95 -12.45
N SER A 200 14.34 -16.16 -13.65
CA SER A 200 15.42 -15.36 -14.22
C SER A 200 14.94 -13.91 -14.52
N GLY A 201 15.89 -13.00 -14.65
CA GLY A 201 15.57 -11.63 -15.07
C GLY A 201 14.86 -11.55 -16.43
N ALA A 202 15.12 -12.50 -17.34
CA ALA A 202 14.43 -12.58 -18.64
C ALA A 202 12.96 -12.99 -18.48
N GLU A 203 12.67 -13.99 -17.64
CA GLU A 203 11.31 -14.43 -17.33
C GLU A 203 10.52 -13.33 -16.60
N MET A 204 11.11 -12.65 -15.62
CA MET A 204 10.47 -11.53 -14.95
C MET A 204 10.23 -10.34 -15.88
N LYS A 205 11.15 -10.05 -16.80
CA LYS A 205 10.95 -9.02 -17.82
C LYS A 205 9.77 -9.34 -18.74
N ALA A 206 9.60 -10.60 -19.12
CA ALA A 206 8.46 -11.07 -19.90
C ALA A 206 7.14 -10.93 -19.10
N ALA A 207 7.14 -11.33 -17.82
CA ALA A 207 6.00 -11.16 -16.95
C ALA A 207 5.60 -9.67 -16.80
N LEU A 208 6.56 -8.78 -16.52
CA LEU A 208 6.33 -7.33 -16.43
C LEU A 208 5.75 -6.74 -17.72
N ALA A 209 6.19 -7.23 -18.90
CA ALA A 209 5.64 -6.81 -20.17
C ALA A 209 4.19 -7.28 -20.36
N ALA A 210 3.87 -8.52 -19.98
CA ALA A 210 2.51 -9.06 -20.05
C ALA A 210 1.54 -8.29 -19.13
N PHE A 211 1.96 -7.89 -17.92
CA PHE A 211 1.13 -7.10 -17.01
C PHE A 211 0.78 -5.70 -17.53
N LYS A 212 1.54 -5.12 -18.46
CA LYS A 212 1.19 -3.83 -19.09
C LYS A 212 -0.09 -3.90 -19.94
N THR A 213 -0.42 -5.08 -20.43
CA THR A 213 -1.60 -5.33 -21.28
C THR A 213 -2.66 -6.17 -20.58
N TYR A 214 -2.43 -6.60 -19.35
CA TYR A 214 -3.33 -7.43 -18.55
C TYR A 214 -4.42 -6.59 -17.90
N GLY A 215 -5.66 -7.08 -17.94
CA GLY A 215 -6.81 -6.51 -17.25
C GLY A 215 -7.84 -5.84 -18.17
N PRO A 216 -9.09 -5.69 -17.71
CA PRO A 216 -10.23 -5.25 -18.53
C PRO A 216 -10.09 -3.84 -19.09
N ASN A 217 -9.30 -2.97 -18.48
CA ASN A 217 -9.12 -1.58 -18.93
C ASN A 217 -8.11 -1.42 -20.10
N ASN A 218 -7.46 -2.49 -20.54
CA ASN A 218 -6.49 -2.46 -21.65
C ASN A 218 -7.05 -3.05 -22.96
N ALA A 219 -8.30 -3.50 -22.99
CA ALA A 219 -8.92 -4.07 -24.19
C ALA A 219 -9.16 -3.04 -25.32
N GLY A 220 -9.02 -1.75 -25.07
CA GLY A 220 -9.26 -0.66 -26.04
C GLY A 220 -8.00 -0.11 -26.73
N ARG A 221 -6.79 -0.63 -26.47
CA ARG A 221 -5.53 -0.16 -27.09
C ARG A 221 -4.93 -1.14 -28.10
N ARG A 222 -5.77 -1.98 -28.71
CA ARG A 222 -5.40 -2.76 -29.89
C ARG A 222 -6.01 -2.08 -31.12
N ALA A 223 -5.30 -1.17 -31.69
CA ALA A 223 -5.43 -0.74 -33.09
C ALA A 223 -4.05 -0.26 -33.57
#